data_5d0ac8ee0029cb9465a0c8983c264da2
#
_entry.id   5d0ac8ee0029cb9465a0c8983c264da2
#
_cell.length_a   1.000
_cell.length_b   1.000
_cell.length_c   1.000
_cell.angle_alpha   90.00
_cell.angle_beta   90.00
_cell.angle_gamma   90.00
#
_symmetry.space_group_name_H-M   'P 1'
#
loop_
_entity.id
_entity.type
_entity.pdbx_description
1 polymer ?
#
loop_
_entity_poly.entity_id
_entity_poly.type
_entity_poly.pdbx_seq_one_letter_code
_entity_poly.pdbx_strand_id
1 'polypeptide(L)'
;MKLNEGDEISDIHLNLIRDQWIPVLTENGNELTLAPHEIFGVPDGPPVTAFAAPRPDFNGALVQFMIGLVQTTMMPEDADDWADALFELPSEGDAASAFSKVEHAFNLGGDGPRFMQDGACVDQKQQGIDGLLIEMPGDNTLKNNADLFLKRETVQRVCPSCAAMTLLSLQINGPPGGAGHRTGIRGGGPLT
;
A
#
# COMPACT_ATOMS: atom_id res chain seq x y z
N MET A 1 9.41 7.41 17.10
CA MET A 1 9.21 6.37 18.11
C MET A 1 10.29 5.32 17.88
N LYS A 2 11.21 5.11 18.82
CA LYS A 2 12.25 4.06 18.70
C LYS A 2 11.59 2.77 19.14
N LEU A 3 11.42 1.81 18.23
CA LEU A 3 11.08 0.45 18.60
C LEU A 3 12.29 -0.17 19.30
N ASN A 4 12.08 -0.81 20.45
CA ASN A 4 13.14 -1.52 21.16
C ASN A 4 13.49 -2.81 20.40
N GLU A 5 14.72 -3.27 20.56
CA GLU A 5 15.17 -4.58 20.08
C GLU A 5 14.35 -5.66 20.83
N GLY A 6 13.32 -6.20 20.17
CA GLY A 6 12.42 -7.21 20.75
C GLY A 6 10.96 -7.07 20.36
N ASP A 7 10.55 -5.98 19.71
CA ASP A 7 9.18 -5.85 19.22
C ASP A 7 8.98 -6.80 18.03
N GLU A 8 8.33 -7.92 18.29
CA GLU A 8 7.94 -8.88 17.25
C GLU A 8 6.89 -8.24 16.32
N ILE A 9 6.88 -8.66 15.05
CA ILE A 9 5.90 -8.23 14.02
C ILE A 9 4.45 -8.47 14.46
N SER A 10 4.23 -9.35 15.43
CA SER A 10 2.94 -9.61 16.07
C SER A 10 2.32 -8.39 16.76
N ASP A 11 3.12 -7.36 17.11
CA ASP A 11 2.65 -6.20 17.87
C ASP A 11 2.23 -5.02 16.97
N ILE A 12 2.28 -5.19 15.64
CA ILE A 12 1.83 -4.14 14.71
C ILE A 12 0.32 -4.24 14.55
N HIS A 13 -0.40 -3.36 15.22
CA HIS A 13 -1.83 -3.22 15.10
C HIS A 13 -2.18 -2.04 14.16
N LEU A 14 -2.17 -2.29 12.86
CA LEU A 14 -2.62 -1.34 11.84
C LEU A 14 -3.55 -2.07 10.87
N ASN A 15 -4.80 -1.62 10.81
CA ASN A 15 -5.76 -2.04 9.80
C ASN A 15 -5.89 -0.97 8.72
N LEU A 16 -5.58 -1.32 7.49
CA LEU A 16 -5.48 -0.35 6.40
C LEU A 16 -6.83 0.17 5.88
N ILE A 17 -7.94 -0.38 6.36
CA ILE A 17 -9.29 0.10 6.05
C ILE A 17 -9.77 1.08 7.11
N ARG A 18 -9.53 0.78 8.39
CA ARG A 18 -10.09 1.51 9.51
C ARG A 18 -9.19 2.63 10.01
N ASP A 19 -7.88 2.38 10.05
CA ASP A 19 -6.94 3.25 10.74
C ASP A 19 -6.37 4.31 9.78
N GLN A 20 -5.94 5.44 10.33
CA GLN A 20 -5.34 6.53 9.57
C GLN A 20 -3.89 6.20 9.22
N TRP A 21 -3.57 6.12 7.93
CA TRP A 21 -2.23 5.79 7.46
C TRP A 21 -1.84 6.40 6.10
N ILE A 22 -2.82 6.94 5.37
CA ILE A 22 -2.63 7.50 4.03
C ILE A 22 -2.27 8.97 4.15
N PRO A 23 -1.05 9.40 3.78
CA PRO A 23 -0.68 10.80 3.75
C PRO A 23 -1.31 11.49 2.55
N VAL A 24 -1.97 12.61 2.81
CA VAL A 24 -2.68 13.40 1.80
C VAL A 24 -2.37 14.88 1.90
N LEU A 25 -2.56 15.59 0.79
CA LEU A 25 -2.51 17.05 0.70
C LEU A 25 -3.92 17.56 0.44
N THR A 26 -4.35 18.55 1.19
CA THR A 26 -5.62 19.24 1.00
C THR A 26 -5.47 20.46 0.09
N GLU A 27 -6.60 20.98 -0.42
CA GLU A 27 -6.63 22.19 -1.27
C GLU A 27 -5.93 23.40 -0.60
N ASN A 28 -6.00 23.51 0.71
CA ASN A 28 -5.34 24.57 1.46
C ASN A 28 -3.84 24.33 1.70
N GLY A 29 -3.27 23.26 1.15
CA GLY A 29 -1.87 22.91 1.31
C GLY A 29 -1.51 22.26 2.65
N ASN A 30 -2.49 21.83 3.44
CA ASN A 30 -2.24 21.11 4.69
C ASN A 30 -2.00 19.62 4.40
N GLU A 31 -0.97 19.06 5.04
CA GLU A 31 -0.74 17.62 5.05
C GLU A 31 -1.51 16.97 6.20
N LEU A 32 -2.27 15.92 5.89
CA LEU A 32 -3.02 15.11 6.84
C LEU A 32 -2.69 13.64 6.66
N THR A 33 -3.01 12.83 7.65
CA THR A 33 -3.01 11.36 7.53
C THR A 33 -4.43 10.88 7.74
N LEU A 34 -5.00 10.20 6.75
CA LEU A 34 -6.40 9.80 6.72
C LEU A 34 -6.55 8.28 6.59
N ALA A 35 -7.69 7.76 7.04
CA ALA A 35 -8.18 6.44 6.65
C ALA A 35 -8.78 6.51 5.23
N PRO A 36 -8.87 5.38 4.49
CA PRO A 36 -9.41 5.37 3.13
C PRO A 36 -10.77 6.03 2.97
N HIS A 37 -11.70 5.82 3.90
CA HIS A 37 -13.05 6.39 3.85
C HIS A 37 -13.07 7.90 4.09
N GLU A 38 -12.17 8.43 4.91
CA GLU A 38 -12.07 9.86 5.23
C GLU A 38 -11.64 10.70 4.00
N ILE A 39 -11.12 10.06 2.93
CA ILE A 39 -10.75 10.75 1.68
C ILE A 39 -11.98 11.28 0.93
N PHE A 40 -13.16 10.66 1.13
CA PHE A 40 -14.42 11.08 0.50
C PHE A 40 -15.08 12.29 1.18
N GLY A 41 -14.64 12.66 2.36
CA GLY A 41 -15.14 13.82 3.06
C GLY A 41 -14.29 14.12 4.28
N VAL A 42 -13.40 15.09 4.17
CA VAL A 42 -12.74 15.63 5.36
C VAL A 42 -13.80 16.40 6.15
N PRO A 43 -14.21 15.95 7.33
CA PRO A 43 -15.25 16.63 8.10
C PRO A 43 -14.89 18.10 8.31
N ASP A 44 -15.75 19.02 7.87
CA ASP A 44 -15.57 20.48 7.97
C ASP A 44 -14.24 21.01 7.38
N GLY A 45 -13.59 20.21 6.53
CA GLY A 45 -12.28 20.52 5.94
C GLY A 45 -12.30 20.71 4.43
N PRO A 46 -11.20 21.25 3.87
CA PRO A 46 -11.02 21.37 2.43
C PRO A 46 -10.83 19.99 1.80
N PRO A 47 -11.23 19.81 0.52
CA PRO A 47 -11.10 18.53 -0.15
C PRO A 47 -9.64 18.08 -0.27
N VAL A 48 -9.44 16.77 -0.31
CA VAL A 48 -8.15 16.16 -0.63
C VAL A 48 -7.85 16.35 -2.11
N THR A 49 -6.66 16.83 -2.43
CA THR A 49 -6.23 17.11 -3.81
C THR A 49 -5.15 16.16 -4.33
N ALA A 50 -4.37 15.56 -3.42
CA ALA A 50 -3.30 14.64 -3.81
C ALA A 50 -2.92 13.71 -2.64
N PHE A 51 -2.29 12.58 -2.97
CA PHE A 51 -1.50 11.83 -2.00
C PHE A 51 -0.15 12.52 -1.78
N ALA A 52 0.32 12.50 -0.53
CA ALA A 52 1.53 13.18 -0.08
C ALA A 52 2.57 12.19 0.50
N ALA A 53 2.62 10.97 -0.05
CA ALA A 53 3.62 10.01 0.37
C ALA A 53 5.05 10.47 0.00
N PRO A 54 6.07 10.07 0.80
CA PRO A 54 7.43 10.55 0.63
C PRO A 54 8.11 10.08 -0.68
N ARG A 55 7.46 9.19 -1.42
CA ARG A 55 8.00 8.59 -2.65
C ARG A 55 6.96 8.60 -3.77
N PRO A 56 7.36 8.88 -5.03
CA PRO A 56 6.44 8.88 -6.17
C PRO A 56 5.78 7.52 -6.46
N ASP A 57 6.52 6.41 -6.27
CA ASP A 57 6.00 5.05 -6.44
C ASP A 57 4.92 4.72 -5.40
N PHE A 58 5.04 5.24 -4.17
CA PHE A 58 4.02 5.10 -3.15
C PHE A 58 2.75 5.88 -3.50
N ASN A 59 2.87 7.09 -4.03
CA ASN A 59 1.71 7.86 -4.48
C ASN A 59 0.95 7.14 -5.61
N GLY A 60 1.68 6.59 -6.58
CA GLY A 60 1.08 5.77 -7.65
C GLY A 60 0.39 4.52 -7.11
N ALA A 61 1.00 3.85 -6.13
CA ALA A 61 0.40 2.69 -5.48
C ALA A 61 -0.86 3.04 -4.69
N LEU A 62 -0.89 4.16 -3.97
CA LEU A 62 -2.07 4.64 -3.23
C LEU A 62 -3.24 4.96 -4.16
N VAL A 63 -2.99 5.56 -5.33
CA VAL A 63 -4.03 5.76 -6.35
C VAL A 63 -4.64 4.41 -6.76
N GLN A 64 -3.82 3.41 -7.07
CA GLN A 64 -4.30 2.09 -7.45
C GLN A 64 -4.99 1.37 -6.30
N PHE A 65 -4.53 1.55 -5.06
CA PHE A 65 -5.18 1.03 -3.87
C PHE A 65 -6.62 1.55 -3.74
N MET A 66 -6.81 2.87 -3.83
CA MET A 66 -8.13 3.48 -3.72
C MET A 66 -9.05 3.07 -4.87
N ILE A 67 -8.56 3.05 -6.11
CA ILE A 67 -9.33 2.56 -7.25
C ILE A 67 -9.76 1.11 -7.03
N GLY A 68 -8.84 0.22 -6.64
CA GLY A 68 -9.15 -1.19 -6.40
C GLY A 68 -10.13 -1.39 -5.25
N LEU A 69 -10.02 -0.61 -4.17
CA LEU A 69 -10.92 -0.67 -3.03
C LEU A 69 -12.34 -0.26 -3.43
N VAL A 70 -12.49 0.87 -4.13
CA VAL A 70 -13.79 1.35 -4.64
C VAL A 70 -14.39 0.34 -5.61
N GLN A 71 -13.64 -0.13 -6.60
CA GLN A 71 -14.11 -1.12 -7.56
C GLN A 71 -14.57 -2.43 -6.91
N THR A 72 -13.92 -2.83 -5.82
CA THR A 72 -14.25 -4.09 -5.14
C THR A 72 -15.49 -3.98 -4.26
N THR A 73 -15.73 -2.81 -3.66
CA THR A 73 -16.73 -2.65 -2.61
C THR A 73 -17.91 -1.78 -2.98
N MET A 74 -17.78 -0.92 -4.00
CA MET A 74 -18.75 0.10 -4.39
C MET A 74 -18.97 0.12 -5.91
N MET A 75 -18.74 -0.99 -6.61
CA MET A 75 -18.90 -1.05 -8.07
C MET A 75 -20.35 -0.81 -8.46
N PRO A 76 -20.62 0.15 -9.38
CA PRO A 76 -21.93 0.37 -9.95
C PRO A 76 -22.45 -0.87 -10.68
N GLU A 77 -23.75 -1.16 -10.59
CA GLU A 77 -24.36 -2.35 -11.18
C GLU A 77 -24.63 -2.17 -12.68
N ASP A 78 -24.92 -0.94 -13.10
CA ASP A 78 -25.23 -0.63 -14.49
C ASP A 78 -24.70 0.76 -14.95
N ALA A 79 -25.06 1.17 -16.16
CA ALA A 79 -24.59 2.43 -16.75
C ALA A 79 -25.23 3.68 -16.11
N ASP A 80 -26.42 3.56 -15.58
CA ASP A 80 -27.12 4.67 -14.91
C ASP A 80 -26.50 4.91 -13.54
N ASP A 81 -26.20 3.84 -12.78
CA ASP A 81 -25.44 3.92 -11.52
C ASP A 81 -24.05 4.54 -11.73
N TRP A 82 -23.40 4.22 -12.87
CA TRP A 82 -22.12 4.83 -13.23
C TRP A 82 -22.25 6.34 -13.48
N ALA A 83 -23.32 6.76 -14.17
CA ALA A 83 -23.59 8.17 -14.42
C ALA A 83 -23.84 8.91 -13.09
N ASP A 84 -24.63 8.33 -12.21
CA ASP A 84 -24.93 8.91 -10.89
C ASP A 84 -23.66 9.03 -10.04
N ALA A 85 -22.81 8.00 -9.99
CA ALA A 85 -21.55 8.01 -9.26
C ALA A 85 -20.54 9.07 -9.73
N LEU A 86 -20.65 9.55 -10.98
CA LEU A 86 -19.82 10.65 -11.48
C LEU A 86 -20.27 12.03 -10.98
N PHE A 87 -21.54 12.18 -10.64
CA PHE A 87 -22.12 13.45 -10.19
C PHE A 87 -22.30 13.52 -8.68
N GLU A 88 -22.52 12.38 -8.04
CA GLU A 88 -22.67 12.27 -6.58
C GLU A 88 -21.61 11.33 -6.02
N LEU A 89 -20.53 11.92 -5.50
CA LEU A 89 -19.52 11.13 -4.79
C LEU A 89 -20.14 10.52 -3.51
N PRO A 90 -19.80 9.27 -3.18
CA PRO A 90 -20.26 8.65 -1.95
C PRO A 90 -19.83 9.48 -0.75
N SER A 91 -20.68 9.49 0.30
CA SER A 91 -20.30 10.11 1.56
C SER A 91 -19.21 9.29 2.28
N GLU A 92 -18.52 9.91 3.22
CA GLU A 92 -17.57 9.23 4.11
C GLU A 92 -18.22 8.01 4.79
N GLY A 93 -19.49 8.15 5.25
CA GLY A 93 -20.23 7.08 5.91
C GLY A 93 -20.53 5.90 4.99
N ASP A 94 -20.91 6.17 3.72
CA ASP A 94 -21.15 5.14 2.72
C ASP A 94 -19.86 4.39 2.39
N ALA A 95 -18.77 5.13 2.21
CA ALA A 95 -17.44 4.56 1.98
C ALA A 95 -16.98 3.70 3.17
N ALA A 96 -17.13 4.17 4.39
CA ALA A 96 -16.79 3.41 5.60
C ALA A 96 -17.58 2.10 5.69
N SER A 97 -18.89 2.16 5.43
CA SER A 97 -19.76 0.98 5.43
C SER A 97 -19.36 -0.02 4.34
N ALA A 98 -19.07 0.45 3.12
CA ALA A 98 -18.67 -0.40 2.01
C ALA A 98 -17.31 -1.07 2.26
N PHE A 99 -16.31 -0.30 2.70
CA PHE A 99 -14.95 -0.78 2.92
C PHE A 99 -14.85 -1.75 4.09
N SER A 100 -15.70 -1.62 5.11
CA SER A 100 -15.73 -2.54 6.26
C SER A 100 -15.94 -4.01 5.87
N LYS A 101 -16.58 -4.27 4.72
CA LYS A 101 -16.85 -5.63 4.22
C LYS A 101 -15.56 -6.43 3.96
N VAL A 102 -14.47 -5.73 3.63
CA VAL A 102 -13.17 -6.33 3.32
C VAL A 102 -12.10 -6.11 4.40
N GLU A 103 -12.43 -5.41 5.47
CA GLU A 103 -11.52 -5.02 6.56
C GLU A 103 -10.67 -6.18 7.09
N HIS A 104 -11.25 -7.39 7.18
CA HIS A 104 -10.60 -8.58 7.73
C HIS A 104 -9.33 -9.02 6.99
N ALA A 105 -9.16 -8.62 5.72
CA ALA A 105 -8.01 -8.96 4.88
C ALA A 105 -6.93 -7.86 4.87
N PHE A 106 -7.13 -6.76 5.57
CA PHE A 106 -6.30 -5.56 5.49
C PHE A 106 -5.50 -5.25 6.76
N ASN A 107 -5.30 -6.24 7.63
CA ASN A 107 -4.40 -6.09 8.76
C ASN A 107 -2.94 -6.17 8.30
N LEU A 108 -2.11 -5.24 8.75
CA LEU A 108 -0.67 -5.25 8.42
C LEU A 108 0.09 -6.29 9.26
N GLY A 109 -0.31 -6.52 10.48
CA GLY A 109 0.27 -7.51 11.40
C GLY A 109 -0.80 -8.29 12.15
N GLY A 110 -0.40 -9.05 13.17
CA GLY A 110 -1.28 -9.90 13.97
C GLY A 110 -1.49 -11.30 13.40
N ASP A 111 -2.42 -12.03 13.99
CA ASP A 111 -2.74 -13.41 13.62
C ASP A 111 -3.83 -13.44 12.53
N GLY A 112 -3.65 -14.29 11.53
CA GLY A 112 -4.62 -14.45 10.43
C GLY A 112 -4.18 -13.82 9.10
N PRO A 113 -5.12 -13.52 8.18
CA PRO A 113 -4.80 -12.91 6.89
C PRO A 113 -4.15 -11.54 7.08
N ARG A 114 -3.04 -11.31 6.37
CA ARG A 114 -2.30 -10.06 6.43
C ARG A 114 -2.17 -9.46 5.04
N PHE A 115 -2.27 -8.15 4.97
CA PHE A 115 -2.24 -7.39 3.72
C PHE A 115 -0.96 -7.69 2.91
N MET A 116 -1.15 -8.20 1.68
CA MET A 116 -0.08 -8.51 0.72
C MET A 116 1.03 -9.43 1.25
N GLN A 117 0.72 -10.28 2.26
CA GLN A 117 1.68 -11.20 2.86
C GLN A 117 1.19 -12.64 2.73
N ASP A 118 2.08 -13.53 2.28
CA ASP A 118 1.81 -14.97 2.19
C ASP A 118 2.34 -15.67 3.43
N GLY A 119 1.43 -16.20 4.26
CA GLY A 119 1.77 -16.94 5.47
C GLY A 119 2.43 -18.31 5.24
N ALA A 120 2.43 -18.81 3.99
CA ALA A 120 3.06 -20.08 3.63
C ALA A 120 4.57 -19.96 3.33
N CYS A 121 5.12 -18.75 3.27
CA CYS A 121 6.52 -18.50 2.91
C CYS A 121 7.53 -18.61 4.07
N VAL A 122 7.29 -19.49 5.05
CA VAL A 122 8.13 -19.60 6.27
C VAL A 122 9.54 -20.16 6.03
N ASP A 123 9.76 -20.92 4.95
CA ASP A 123 11.04 -21.60 4.68
C ASP A 123 11.93 -20.86 3.65
N GLN A 124 11.56 -19.66 3.26
CA GLN A 124 12.31 -18.87 2.29
C GLN A 124 13.48 -18.13 2.95
N LYS A 125 14.57 -17.95 2.18
CA LYS A 125 15.70 -17.13 2.62
C LYS A 125 15.22 -15.71 2.93
N GLN A 126 15.35 -15.28 4.15
CA GLN A 126 15.02 -13.93 4.56
C GLN A 126 15.96 -12.91 3.89
N GLN A 127 15.38 -11.82 3.44
CA GLN A 127 16.10 -10.65 2.94
C GLN A 127 15.94 -9.49 3.92
N GLY A 128 16.82 -8.48 3.82
CA GLY A 128 16.66 -7.25 4.56
C GLY A 128 15.38 -6.51 4.16
N ILE A 129 14.88 -5.67 5.05
CA ILE A 129 13.65 -4.89 4.83
C ILE A 129 13.73 -3.96 3.61
N ASP A 130 14.93 -3.53 3.25
CA ASP A 130 15.21 -2.76 2.05
C ASP A 130 14.89 -3.52 0.75
N GLY A 131 14.86 -4.87 0.80
CA GLY A 131 14.44 -5.70 -0.33
C GLY A 131 12.97 -5.50 -0.75
N LEU A 132 12.16 -4.85 0.09
CA LEU A 132 10.79 -4.44 -0.24
C LEU A 132 10.75 -3.21 -1.17
N LEU A 133 11.83 -2.44 -1.27
CA LEU A 133 11.88 -1.26 -2.13
C LEU A 133 12.14 -1.65 -3.57
N ILE A 134 11.32 -1.16 -4.50
CA ILE A 134 11.35 -1.57 -5.91
C ILE A 134 12.68 -1.31 -6.63
N GLU A 135 13.47 -0.36 -6.15
CA GLU A 135 14.78 -0.01 -6.71
C GLU A 135 15.94 -0.86 -6.18
N MET A 136 15.72 -1.69 -5.16
CA MET A 136 16.81 -2.45 -4.56
C MET A 136 17.42 -3.47 -5.51
N PRO A 137 18.77 -3.53 -5.60
CA PRO A 137 19.44 -4.44 -6.51
C PRO A 137 19.19 -5.90 -6.11
N GLY A 138 18.84 -6.72 -7.09
CA GLY A 138 18.74 -8.15 -6.94
C GLY A 138 20.10 -8.85 -6.82
N ASP A 139 20.10 -10.14 -6.44
CA ASP A 139 21.33 -10.92 -6.23
C ASP A 139 22.25 -11.00 -7.46
N ASN A 140 21.67 -11.03 -8.66
CA ASN A 140 22.46 -11.04 -9.89
C ASN A 140 23.18 -9.70 -10.12
N THR A 141 22.54 -8.59 -9.80
CA THR A 141 23.15 -7.25 -9.88
C THR A 141 24.34 -7.16 -8.94
N LEU A 142 24.19 -7.68 -7.71
CA LEU A 142 25.27 -7.71 -6.71
C LEU A 142 26.42 -8.64 -7.16
N LYS A 143 26.12 -9.86 -7.62
CA LYS A 143 27.13 -10.81 -8.10
C LYS A 143 27.97 -10.26 -9.25
N ASN A 144 27.36 -9.46 -10.11
CA ASN A 144 28.01 -8.83 -11.25
C ASN A 144 28.66 -7.47 -10.91
N ASN A 145 28.59 -7.04 -9.64
CA ASN A 145 29.08 -5.74 -9.17
C ASN A 145 28.54 -4.56 -9.99
N ALA A 146 27.25 -4.66 -10.36
CA ALA A 146 26.54 -3.70 -11.19
C ALA A 146 25.61 -2.77 -10.40
N ASP A 147 25.68 -2.79 -9.07
CA ASP A 147 24.91 -1.96 -8.15
C ASP A 147 25.59 -0.58 -7.96
N LEU A 148 25.71 0.18 -9.02
CA LEU A 148 26.53 1.39 -9.05
C LEU A 148 26.01 2.50 -8.16
N PHE A 149 24.70 2.72 -8.10
CA PHE A 149 24.07 3.86 -7.43
C PHE A 149 23.34 3.52 -6.15
N LEU A 150 22.80 2.29 -6.05
CA LEU A 150 22.02 1.85 -4.92
C LEU A 150 22.69 0.66 -4.25
N LYS A 151 22.89 0.77 -2.95
CA LYS A 151 23.48 -0.29 -2.13
C LYS A 151 22.41 -0.90 -1.22
N ARG A 152 22.52 -2.20 -0.97
CA ARG A 152 21.71 -2.89 0.04
C ARG A 152 22.04 -2.43 1.45
N GLU A 153 21.15 -2.72 2.38
CA GLU A 153 21.29 -2.45 3.82
C GLU A 153 21.29 -0.96 4.19
N THR A 154 20.82 -0.11 3.27
CA THR A 154 20.69 1.33 3.52
C THR A 154 19.45 1.67 4.34
N VAL A 155 18.39 0.83 4.27
CA VAL A 155 17.15 0.98 5.02
C VAL A 155 17.02 -0.18 5.99
N GLN A 156 17.07 0.11 7.28
CA GLN A 156 17.00 -0.91 8.33
C GLN A 156 15.62 -0.94 9.01
N ARG A 157 14.84 0.11 8.89
CA ARG A 157 13.52 0.25 9.53
C ARG A 157 12.58 1.06 8.66
N VAL A 158 11.31 0.69 8.66
CA VAL A 158 10.22 1.46 8.04
C VAL A 158 9.09 1.60 9.06
N CYS A 159 8.35 2.69 9.01
CA CYS A 159 7.15 2.84 9.83
C CYS A 159 6.02 1.95 9.27
N PRO A 160 4.97 1.61 10.06
CA PRO A 160 3.88 0.76 9.59
C PRO A 160 3.19 1.28 8.32
N SER A 161 2.90 2.58 8.23
CA SER A 161 2.33 3.18 7.03
C SER A 161 3.25 3.06 5.81
N CYS A 162 4.56 3.30 5.99
CA CYS A 162 5.54 3.09 4.93
C CYS A 162 5.65 1.61 4.53
N ALA A 163 5.55 0.67 5.48
CA ALA A 163 5.56 -0.75 5.19
C ALA A 163 4.37 -1.16 4.32
N ALA A 164 3.16 -0.67 4.63
CA ALA A 164 1.98 -0.90 3.82
C ALA A 164 2.15 -0.37 2.39
N MET A 165 2.63 0.87 2.23
CA MET A 165 2.88 1.47 0.92
C MET A 165 3.97 0.72 0.13
N THR A 166 5.01 0.25 0.82
CA THR A 166 6.10 -0.51 0.20
C THR A 166 5.62 -1.87 -0.30
N LEU A 167 4.86 -2.62 0.52
CA LEU A 167 4.27 -3.90 0.11
C LEU A 167 3.37 -3.73 -1.11
N LEU A 168 2.53 -2.71 -1.10
CA LEU A 168 1.63 -2.41 -2.21
C LEU A 168 2.39 -2.00 -3.47
N SER A 169 3.36 -1.08 -3.35
CA SER A 169 4.19 -0.65 -4.47
C SER A 169 4.97 -1.80 -5.09
N LEU A 170 5.52 -2.69 -4.26
CA LEU A 170 6.24 -3.87 -4.73
C LEU A 170 5.31 -4.83 -5.50
N GLN A 171 4.09 -5.06 -5.02
CA GLN A 171 3.12 -5.92 -5.70
C GLN A 171 2.66 -5.35 -7.05
N ILE A 172 2.55 -4.03 -7.16
CA ILE A 172 2.10 -3.36 -8.38
C ILE A 172 3.25 -3.13 -9.37
N ASN A 173 4.39 -2.65 -8.88
CA ASN A 173 5.47 -2.10 -9.69
C ASN A 173 6.77 -2.91 -9.60
N GLY A 174 6.84 -3.97 -8.78
CA GLY A 174 8.05 -4.75 -8.62
C GLY A 174 8.56 -5.30 -9.96
N PRO A 175 9.86 -5.17 -10.26
CA PRO A 175 10.42 -5.75 -11.46
C PRO A 175 10.36 -7.28 -11.41
N PRO A 176 10.34 -7.96 -12.56
CA PRO A 176 10.37 -9.42 -12.59
C PRO A 176 11.64 -9.94 -11.90
N GLY A 177 11.48 -10.81 -10.92
CA GLY A 177 12.57 -11.33 -10.09
C GLY A 177 13.41 -12.45 -10.72
N GLY A 178 13.11 -12.85 -11.95
CA GLY A 178 13.76 -13.98 -12.62
C GLY A 178 13.13 -15.33 -12.27
N ALA A 179 13.73 -16.43 -12.74
CA ALA A 179 13.21 -17.77 -12.53
C ALA A 179 13.09 -18.12 -11.04
N GLY A 180 11.90 -18.51 -10.61
CA GLY A 180 11.61 -18.86 -9.21
C GLY A 180 11.21 -17.70 -8.31
N HIS A 181 11.30 -16.47 -8.75
CA HIS A 181 10.85 -15.29 -8.01
C HIS A 181 9.57 -14.70 -8.64
N ARG A 182 8.47 -14.80 -7.93
CA ARG A 182 7.22 -14.11 -8.29
C ARG A 182 7.12 -12.88 -7.42
N THR A 183 7.33 -11.71 -8.01
CA THR A 183 7.43 -10.44 -7.26
C THR A 183 6.22 -9.55 -7.38
N GLY A 184 5.24 -9.87 -8.19
CA GLY A 184 4.08 -9.00 -8.33
C GLY A 184 2.82 -9.73 -8.76
N ILE A 185 1.67 -9.12 -8.50
CA ILE A 185 0.35 -9.55 -8.96
C ILE A 185 0.34 -9.69 -10.50
N ARG A 186 1.15 -8.91 -11.18
CA ARG A 186 1.29 -8.90 -12.65
C ARG A 186 2.12 -10.05 -13.23
N GLY A 187 2.59 -10.98 -12.40
CA GLY A 187 3.38 -12.11 -12.88
C GLY A 187 4.69 -11.77 -13.57
N GLY A 188 5.22 -10.56 -13.34
CA GLY A 188 6.53 -10.14 -13.84
C GLY A 188 6.56 -9.57 -15.26
N GLY A 189 5.43 -9.31 -15.88
CA GLY A 189 5.34 -8.64 -17.18
C GLY A 189 4.61 -7.31 -17.11
N PRO A 190 4.93 -6.34 -18.00
CA PRO A 190 4.07 -5.19 -18.17
C PRO A 190 2.68 -5.64 -18.62
N LEU A 191 1.63 -5.00 -18.10
CA LEU A 191 0.33 -5.11 -18.71
C LEU A 191 0.42 -4.39 -20.07
N THR A 192 0.42 -5.16 -21.11
CA THR A 192 0.24 -4.67 -22.48
C THR A 192 -1.24 -4.61 -22.79
#